data_f7e98e9678dfbb7cb33bfdc4c505b391
#
_entry.id   f7e98e9678dfbb7cb33bfdc4c505b391
#
_cell.length_a   1.000
_cell.length_b   1.000
_cell.length_c   1.000
_cell.angle_alpha   90.00
_cell.angle_beta   90.00
_cell.angle_gamma   90.00
#
_symmetry.space_group_name_H-M   'P 1'
#
loop_
_entity.id
_entity.type
_entity.pdbx_description
1 polymer ?
#
loop_
_entity_poly.entity_id
_entity_poly.type
_entity_poly.pdbx_seq_one_letter_code
_entity_poly.pdbx_strand_id
1 'polypeptide(L)'
;CKQGGILKMAEQEFFSINPSTHIRTTSENRRFYDLLVDEKNIFSTKYQLYTFAIMVALRAGAAPDSATKNLDICLVGNVDKDNFAVAKGLVAHLCPEINNGSDLLKRMNEYADSGIAILRTDYENSDEDFDPSAYLE
;
A
#
# COMPACT_ATOMS: atom_id res chain seq x y z
N CYS A 1 16.90 -21.94 -14.29
CA CYS A 1 16.57 -23.35 -14.46
C CYS A 1 15.07 -23.55 -14.50
N LYS A 2 14.66 -24.72 -14.93
CA LYS A 2 13.23 -25.04 -15.10
C LYS A 2 12.44 -24.91 -13.81
N GLN A 3 13.02 -25.30 -12.70
CA GLN A 3 12.34 -25.21 -11.40
C GLN A 3 12.11 -23.76 -10.99
N GLY A 4 13.07 -22.90 -11.23
CA GLY A 4 12.91 -21.49 -10.96
C GLY A 4 11.79 -20.85 -11.77
N GLY A 5 11.65 -21.23 -13.05
CA GLY A 5 10.58 -20.75 -13.91
C GLY A 5 9.21 -21.24 -13.45
N ILE A 6 9.11 -22.50 -13.07
CA ILE A 6 7.87 -23.09 -12.58
C ILE A 6 7.45 -22.42 -11.26
N LEU A 7 8.39 -22.25 -10.34
CA LEU A 7 8.11 -21.60 -9.06
C LEU A 7 7.66 -20.15 -9.26
N LYS A 8 8.29 -19.43 -10.19
CA LYS A 8 7.91 -18.06 -10.48
C LYS A 8 6.51 -17.96 -11.05
N MET A 9 6.12 -18.87 -11.93
CA MET A 9 4.76 -18.92 -12.46
C MET A 9 3.75 -19.26 -11.37
N ALA A 10 4.08 -20.22 -10.51
CA ALA A 10 3.22 -20.59 -9.40
C ALA A 10 3.04 -19.43 -8.41
N GLU A 11 4.11 -18.68 -8.14
CA GLU A 11 4.04 -17.50 -7.27
C GLU A 11 3.15 -16.43 -7.88
N GLN A 12 3.27 -16.14 -9.17
CA GLN A 12 2.43 -15.16 -9.84
C GLN A 12 0.96 -15.55 -9.80
N GLU A 13 0.67 -16.82 -10.07
CA GLU A 13 -0.70 -17.34 -10.03
C GLU A 13 -1.25 -17.33 -8.61
N PHE A 14 -0.41 -17.71 -7.65
CA PHE A 14 -0.75 -17.82 -6.24
C PHE A 14 -1.08 -16.47 -5.63
N PHE A 15 -0.33 -15.44 -6.01
CA PHE A 15 -0.52 -14.09 -5.50
C PHE A 15 -1.27 -13.18 -6.47
N SER A 16 -1.97 -13.77 -7.42
CA SER A 16 -2.80 -13.00 -8.34
C SER A 16 -3.97 -12.36 -7.57
N ILE A 17 -4.20 -11.10 -7.83
CA ILE A 17 -5.29 -10.34 -7.22
C ILE A 17 -6.22 -9.91 -8.33
N ASN A 18 -7.53 -10.17 -8.16
CA ASN A 18 -8.52 -9.79 -9.16
C ASN A 18 -8.51 -8.27 -9.35
N PRO A 19 -8.33 -7.78 -10.60
CA PRO A 19 -8.29 -6.34 -10.86
C PRO A 19 -9.60 -5.60 -10.52
N SER A 20 -10.69 -6.32 -10.37
CA SER A 20 -11.98 -5.73 -9.93
C SER A 20 -12.09 -5.58 -8.42
N THR A 21 -11.10 -6.04 -7.66
CA THR A 21 -11.08 -5.90 -6.22
C THR A 21 -10.72 -4.46 -5.85
N HIS A 22 -11.39 -3.91 -4.84
CA HIS A 22 -11.11 -2.57 -4.34
C HIS A 22 -9.99 -2.59 -3.31
N ILE A 23 -9.11 -1.60 -3.42
CA ILE A 23 -8.16 -1.25 -2.35
C ILE A 23 -8.94 -0.44 -1.34
N ARG A 24 -8.86 -0.79 -0.06
CA ARG A 24 -9.70 -0.20 0.98
C ARG A 24 -8.91 0.38 2.13
N THR A 25 -9.52 1.33 2.82
CA THR A 25 -8.94 2.00 3.98
C THR A 25 -10.04 2.36 4.99
N THR A 26 -9.64 2.94 6.12
CA THR A 26 -10.57 3.46 7.12
C THR A 26 -11.11 4.82 6.69
N SER A 27 -12.23 5.26 7.27
CA SER A 27 -12.79 6.58 6.99
C SER A 27 -11.84 7.71 7.39
N GLU A 28 -11.12 7.53 8.50
CA GLU A 28 -10.15 8.51 8.97
C GLU A 28 -9.00 8.68 7.98
N ASN A 29 -8.43 7.58 7.52
CA ASN A 29 -7.31 7.61 6.57
C ASN A 29 -7.76 8.07 5.19
N ARG A 30 -9.00 7.78 4.77
CA ARG A 30 -9.53 8.24 3.49
C ARG A 30 -9.52 9.76 3.39
N ARG A 31 -9.80 10.44 4.48
CA ARG A 31 -9.73 11.91 4.51
C ARG A 31 -8.31 12.40 4.21
N PHE A 32 -7.31 11.69 4.71
CA PHE A 32 -5.92 12.04 4.44
C PHE A 32 -5.55 11.80 2.98
N TYR A 33 -6.05 10.73 2.37
CA TYR A 33 -5.90 10.51 0.93
C TYR A 33 -6.49 11.68 0.14
N ASP A 34 -7.69 12.10 0.48
CA ASP A 34 -8.34 13.22 -0.20
C ASP A 34 -7.55 14.51 0.00
N LEU A 35 -7.02 14.74 1.18
CA LEU A 35 -6.23 15.92 1.49
C LEU A 35 -4.95 15.99 0.64
N LEU A 36 -4.16 14.93 0.63
CA LEU A 36 -2.86 14.94 -0.04
C LEU A 36 -2.97 14.84 -1.56
N VAL A 37 -4.02 14.22 -2.07
CA VAL A 37 -4.21 14.03 -3.52
C VAL A 37 -5.06 15.14 -4.11
N ASP A 38 -6.27 15.33 -3.58
CA ASP A 38 -7.26 16.22 -4.20
C ASP A 38 -7.08 17.69 -3.79
N GLU A 39 -6.71 17.97 -2.56
CA GLU A 39 -6.61 19.34 -2.07
C GLU A 39 -5.19 19.91 -2.19
N LYS A 40 -4.19 19.17 -1.75
CA LYS A 40 -2.80 19.66 -1.73
C LYS A 40 -1.97 19.25 -2.95
N ASN A 41 -2.46 18.30 -3.73
CA ASN A 41 -1.77 17.81 -4.94
C ASN A 41 -0.32 17.37 -4.69
N ILE A 42 -0.03 16.85 -3.49
CA ILE A 42 1.29 16.31 -3.15
C ILE A 42 1.53 15.00 -3.89
N PHE A 43 0.48 14.20 -4.05
CA PHE A 43 0.49 13.00 -4.86
C PHE A 43 -0.52 13.15 -6.00
N SER A 44 -0.17 12.61 -7.17
CA SER A 44 -1.05 12.72 -8.35
C SER A 44 -2.28 11.84 -8.25
N THR A 45 -2.15 10.68 -7.60
CA THR A 45 -3.25 9.71 -7.49
C THR A 45 -3.25 9.07 -6.10
N LYS A 46 -4.42 8.56 -5.72
CA LYS A 46 -4.56 7.87 -4.44
C LYS A 46 -3.74 6.58 -4.39
N TYR A 47 -3.60 5.88 -5.53
CA TYR A 47 -2.80 4.65 -5.52
C TYR A 47 -1.31 4.94 -5.35
N GLN A 48 -0.81 6.08 -5.81
CA GLN A 48 0.57 6.48 -5.55
C GLN A 48 0.80 6.68 -4.06
N LEU A 49 -0.12 7.36 -3.38
CA LEU A 49 -0.04 7.52 -1.94
C LEU A 49 -0.14 6.17 -1.22
N TYR A 50 -1.01 5.29 -1.71
CA TYR A 50 -1.18 3.95 -1.15
C TYR A 50 0.12 3.15 -1.17
N THR A 51 0.76 3.06 -2.33
CA THR A 51 2.03 2.31 -2.46
C THR A 51 3.15 2.97 -1.67
N PHE A 52 3.21 4.30 -1.67
CA PHE A 52 4.18 5.04 -0.89
C PHE A 52 3.99 4.78 0.61
N ALA A 53 2.76 4.76 1.09
CA ALA A 53 2.44 4.49 2.49
C ALA A 53 2.90 3.09 2.92
N ILE A 54 2.71 2.07 2.06
CA ILE A 54 3.21 0.72 2.33
C ILE A 54 4.73 0.77 2.53
N MET A 55 5.45 1.44 1.64
CA MET A 55 6.91 1.53 1.72
C MET A 55 7.35 2.25 3.00
N VAL A 56 6.66 3.31 3.38
CA VAL A 56 6.94 4.03 4.62
C VAL A 56 6.76 3.12 5.83
N ALA A 57 5.67 2.37 5.88
CA ALA A 57 5.39 1.44 6.98
C ALA A 57 6.46 0.36 7.08
N LEU A 58 6.83 -0.24 5.95
CA LEU A 58 7.85 -1.30 5.91
C LEU A 58 9.20 -0.78 6.33
N ARG A 59 9.58 0.40 5.86
CA ARG A 59 10.86 1.02 6.20
C ARG A 59 10.93 1.38 7.68
N ALA A 60 9.81 1.81 8.26
CA ALA A 60 9.75 2.15 9.68
C ALA A 60 9.63 0.93 10.59
N GLY A 61 9.44 -0.26 10.03
CA GLY A 61 9.20 -1.47 10.82
C GLY A 61 7.87 -1.45 11.55
N ALA A 62 6.88 -0.73 11.00
CA ALA A 62 5.57 -0.61 11.63
C ALA A 62 4.78 -1.91 11.54
N ALA A 63 3.97 -2.19 12.55
CA ALA A 63 3.05 -3.32 12.51
C ALA A 63 1.86 -2.99 11.61
N PRO A 64 1.28 -3.99 10.93
CA PRO A 64 0.09 -3.74 10.11
C PRO A 64 -1.11 -3.34 10.98
N ASP A 65 -1.89 -2.39 10.49
CA ASP A 65 -3.08 -1.89 11.17
C ASP A 65 -4.28 -2.75 10.80
N SER A 66 -4.79 -3.50 11.77
CA SER A 66 -5.88 -4.46 11.56
C SER A 66 -7.29 -3.86 11.68
N ALA A 67 -7.42 -2.55 11.81
CA ALA A 67 -8.73 -1.90 11.86
C ALA A 67 -9.57 -2.21 10.64
N THR A 68 -10.89 -2.30 10.82
CA THR A 68 -11.83 -2.61 9.73
C THR A 68 -11.77 -1.54 8.64
N LYS A 69 -11.61 -1.99 7.39
CA LYS A 69 -11.49 -1.14 6.21
C LYS A 69 -12.78 -1.21 5.41
N ASN A 70 -13.54 -0.14 5.39
CA ASN A 70 -14.85 -0.12 4.74
C ASN A 70 -15.03 0.96 3.67
N LEU A 71 -13.98 1.73 3.37
CA LEU A 71 -14.02 2.73 2.31
C LEU A 71 -13.07 2.37 1.18
N ASP A 72 -13.55 2.48 -0.05
CA ASP A 72 -12.79 2.18 -1.26
C ASP A 72 -11.87 3.33 -1.61
N ILE A 73 -10.65 3.02 -2.05
CA ILE A 73 -9.69 3.99 -2.58
C ILE A 73 -9.73 3.94 -4.11
N CYS A 74 -9.49 2.76 -4.68
CA CYS A 74 -9.47 2.54 -6.12
C CYS A 74 -9.53 1.03 -6.40
N LEU A 75 -9.69 0.68 -7.66
CA LEU A 75 -9.60 -0.72 -8.10
C LEU A 75 -8.13 -1.13 -8.24
N VAL A 76 -7.82 -2.38 -7.92
CA VAL A 76 -6.49 -2.95 -8.12
C VAL A 76 -6.04 -2.80 -9.58
N GLY A 77 -6.95 -2.94 -10.53
CA GLY A 77 -6.64 -2.80 -11.95
C GLY A 77 -6.22 -1.41 -12.38
N ASN A 78 -6.46 -0.39 -11.56
CA ASN A 78 -6.14 1.01 -11.88
C ASN A 78 -4.80 1.49 -11.30
N VAL A 79 -4.09 0.63 -10.55
CA VAL A 79 -2.80 1.02 -9.97
C VAL A 79 -1.67 0.95 -11.00
N ASP A 80 -0.59 1.66 -10.72
CA ASP A 80 0.66 1.50 -11.47
C ASP A 80 1.20 0.10 -11.18
N LYS A 81 1.22 -0.73 -12.21
CA LYS A 81 1.58 -2.14 -12.07
C LYS A 81 2.96 -2.36 -11.49
N ASP A 82 3.93 -1.53 -11.86
CA ASP A 82 5.31 -1.69 -11.42
C ASP A 82 5.46 -1.38 -9.93
N ASN A 83 4.95 -0.24 -9.49
CA ASN A 83 5.01 0.14 -8.07
C ASN A 83 4.19 -0.79 -7.20
N PHE A 84 3.02 -1.19 -7.69
CA PHE A 84 2.17 -2.13 -6.96
C PHE A 84 2.87 -3.49 -6.82
N ALA A 85 3.53 -3.96 -7.86
CA ALA A 85 4.24 -5.25 -7.85
C ALA A 85 5.39 -5.22 -6.83
N VAL A 86 6.12 -4.11 -6.72
CA VAL A 86 7.18 -3.96 -5.73
C VAL A 86 6.62 -4.03 -4.31
N ALA A 87 5.59 -3.27 -4.01
CA ALA A 87 4.96 -3.26 -2.69
C ALA A 87 4.40 -4.65 -2.36
N LYS A 88 3.71 -5.27 -3.31
CA LYS A 88 3.15 -6.61 -3.17
C LYS A 88 4.23 -7.65 -2.87
N GLY A 89 5.34 -7.61 -3.60
CA GLY A 89 6.45 -8.54 -3.40
C GLY A 89 7.10 -8.38 -2.05
N LEU A 90 7.28 -7.14 -1.58
CA LEU A 90 7.87 -6.87 -0.28
C LEU A 90 6.97 -7.37 0.86
N VAL A 91 5.68 -7.12 0.78
CA VAL A 91 4.74 -7.60 1.81
C VAL A 91 4.69 -9.14 1.80
N ALA A 92 4.65 -9.76 0.63
CA ALA A 92 4.67 -11.21 0.51
C ALA A 92 5.93 -11.81 1.13
N HIS A 93 7.07 -11.16 0.92
CA HIS A 93 8.34 -11.63 1.49
C HIS A 93 8.35 -11.55 3.02
N LEU A 94 7.79 -10.48 3.58
CA LEU A 94 7.73 -10.29 5.02
C LEU A 94 6.68 -11.14 5.71
N CYS A 95 5.69 -11.62 4.96
CA CYS A 95 4.57 -12.39 5.52
C CYS A 95 4.48 -13.76 4.84
N PRO A 96 5.45 -14.67 5.10
CA PRO A 96 5.50 -15.95 4.40
C PRO A 96 4.32 -16.87 4.71
N GLU A 97 3.56 -16.58 5.77
CA GLU A 97 2.35 -17.32 6.12
C GLU A 97 1.18 -17.04 5.17
N ILE A 98 1.22 -15.93 4.45
CA ILE A 98 0.17 -15.59 3.48
C ILE A 98 0.35 -16.44 2.23
N ASN A 99 -0.74 -17.07 1.79
CA ASN A 99 -0.68 -18.04 0.70
C ASN A 99 -1.70 -17.83 -0.41
N ASN A 100 -2.31 -16.65 -0.47
CA ASN A 100 -3.21 -16.29 -1.56
C ASN A 100 -3.27 -14.77 -1.75
N GLY A 101 -3.74 -14.34 -2.94
CA GLY A 101 -3.78 -12.92 -3.29
C GLY A 101 -4.76 -12.11 -2.47
N SER A 102 -5.88 -12.69 -2.08
CA SER A 102 -6.89 -11.99 -1.27
C SER A 102 -6.34 -11.61 0.11
N ASP A 103 -5.70 -12.56 0.77
CA ASP A 103 -5.09 -12.30 2.09
C ASP A 103 -3.90 -11.35 1.97
N LEU A 104 -3.15 -11.45 0.86
CA LEU A 104 -2.04 -10.54 0.60
C LEU A 104 -2.52 -9.11 0.44
N LEU A 105 -3.59 -8.89 -0.33
CA LEU A 105 -4.15 -7.54 -0.48
C LEU A 105 -4.64 -6.99 0.85
N LYS A 106 -5.28 -7.82 1.66
CA LYS A 106 -5.71 -7.43 3.00
C LYS A 106 -4.52 -6.94 3.84
N ARG A 107 -3.42 -7.68 3.83
CA ARG A 107 -2.20 -7.31 4.56
C ARG A 107 -1.59 -6.03 3.99
N MET A 108 -1.60 -5.86 2.67
CA MET A 108 -1.13 -4.64 2.03
C MET A 108 -1.95 -3.43 2.50
N ASN A 109 -3.27 -3.57 2.56
CA ASN A 109 -4.14 -2.50 3.06
C ASN A 109 -3.80 -2.14 4.52
N GLU A 110 -3.49 -3.15 5.33
CA GLU A 110 -3.11 -2.94 6.73
C GLU A 110 -1.78 -2.19 6.85
N TYR A 111 -0.79 -2.51 6.03
CA TYR A 111 0.47 -1.78 6.01
C TYR A 111 0.30 -0.37 5.46
N ALA A 112 -0.54 -0.21 4.44
CA ALA A 112 -0.82 1.12 3.90
C ALA A 112 -1.41 2.03 4.97
N ASP A 113 -2.35 1.52 5.77
CA ASP A 113 -2.94 2.32 6.85
C ASP A 113 -1.93 2.65 7.94
N SER A 114 -1.01 1.75 8.26
CA SER A 114 0.08 2.05 9.18
C SER A 114 0.96 3.16 8.64
N GLY A 115 1.30 3.11 7.36
CA GLY A 115 2.08 4.15 6.69
C GLY A 115 1.35 5.49 6.66
N ILE A 116 0.05 5.47 6.39
CA ILE A 116 -0.76 6.69 6.40
C ILE A 116 -0.77 7.32 7.79
N ALA A 117 -0.83 6.52 8.85
CA ALA A 117 -0.78 7.05 10.22
C ALA A 117 0.55 7.77 10.49
N ILE A 118 1.66 7.21 10.02
CA ILE A 118 2.98 7.84 10.14
C ILE A 118 3.00 9.16 9.37
N LEU A 119 2.57 9.14 8.12
CA LEU A 119 2.55 10.33 7.25
C LEU A 119 1.64 11.41 7.82
N ARG A 120 0.49 11.03 8.35
CA ARG A 120 -0.45 11.98 8.95
C ARG A 120 0.14 12.66 10.17
N THR A 121 0.80 11.91 11.04
CA THR A 121 1.47 12.48 12.22
C THR A 121 2.53 13.48 11.80
N ASP A 122 3.36 13.13 10.81
CA ASP A 122 4.40 14.02 10.32
C ASP A 122 3.81 15.26 9.64
N TYR A 123 2.74 15.09 8.89
CA TYR A 123 2.05 16.21 8.24
C TYR A 123 1.51 17.21 9.29
N GLU A 124 0.87 16.69 10.33
CA GLU A 124 0.30 17.53 11.40
C GLU A 124 1.38 18.28 12.17
N ASN A 125 2.58 17.69 12.30
CA ASN A 125 3.68 18.28 13.04
C ASN A 125 4.55 19.22 12.21
N SER A 126 4.50 19.14 10.88
CA SER A 126 5.37 19.93 10.00
C SER A 126 4.67 21.11 9.33
N ASP A 127 3.36 21.22 9.48
CA ASP A 127 2.55 22.27 8.84
C ASP A 127 2.77 22.30 7.32
N GLU A 128 3.29 23.42 6.79
CA GLU A 128 3.51 23.60 5.35
C GLU A 128 4.82 22.97 4.85
N ASP A 129 5.66 22.49 5.76
CA ASP A 129 6.97 21.94 5.43
C ASP A 129 6.94 20.43 5.15
N PHE A 130 5.76 19.83 5.05
CA PHE A 130 5.65 18.41 4.78
C PHE A 130 6.22 18.06 3.41
N ASP A 131 7.24 17.22 3.39
CA ASP A 131 7.93 16.79 2.16
C ASP A 131 8.07 15.27 2.14
N PRO A 132 7.25 14.58 1.34
CA PRO A 132 7.33 13.12 1.27
C PRO A 132 8.66 12.61 0.72
N SER A 133 9.41 13.41 -0.03
CA SER A 133 10.70 12.97 -0.55
C SER A 133 11.72 12.67 0.55
N ALA A 134 11.54 13.20 1.75
CA ALA A 134 12.40 12.91 2.90
C ALA A 134 12.40 11.42 3.26
N TYR A 135 11.32 10.69 2.97
CA TYR A 135 11.24 9.27 3.25
C TYR A 135 12.03 8.41 2.26
N LEU A 136 12.49 9.00 1.16
CA LEU A 136 13.26 8.29 0.14
C LEU A 136 14.77 8.31 0.42
N GLU A 137 15.19 9.07 1.40
CA GLU A 137 16.61 9.21 1.76
C GLU A 137 17.14 8.13 2.69
#